data_a45160b2cd648c3ae011cd882e222e02
#
_entry.id   a45160b2cd648c3ae011cd882e222e02
#
_cell.length_a   1.000
_cell.length_b   1.000
_cell.length_c   1.000
_cell.angle_alpha   90.00
_cell.angle_beta   90.00
_cell.angle_gamma   90.00
#
_symmetry.space_group_name_H-M   'P 1'
#
loop_
_entity.id
_entity.type
_entity.pdbx_description
1 polymer ?
#
loop_
_entity_poly.entity_id
_entity_poly.type
_entity_poly.pdbx_seq_one_letter_code
_entity_poly.pdbx_strand_id
1 'polypeptide(L)'
;MRILGIDYGAKRVGLAISSPVGFIAQGLPTIERIDGMDYLEEIAGVINEKEVDEIVIGLPKNMNGSIGEKAEEVLALVETLKSKFNLPVHTFDERLTTVRAHKAMTGAKMSKKGKKKRVDMIAAQFILQAYLDQKSRSAEQDWDDE
;
A
#
# COMPACT_ATOMS: atom_id res chain seq x y z
N MET A 1 -11.02 7.54 -11.15
CA MET A 1 -10.95 6.49 -10.10
C MET A 1 -9.81 6.76 -9.14
N ARG A 2 -10.09 6.76 -7.84
CA ARG A 2 -9.08 7.01 -6.81
C ARG A 2 -8.69 5.70 -6.12
N ILE A 3 -7.42 5.37 -6.14
CA ILE A 3 -6.88 4.14 -5.57
C ILE A 3 -6.01 4.48 -4.36
N LEU A 4 -6.28 3.82 -3.23
CA LEU A 4 -5.49 3.97 -2.00
C LEU A 4 -4.46 2.85 -1.93
N GLY A 5 -3.19 3.21 -1.81
CA GLY A 5 -2.09 2.26 -1.59
C GLY A 5 -1.77 2.16 -0.11
N ILE A 6 -1.60 0.96 0.39
CA ILE A 6 -1.32 0.70 1.81
C ILE A 6 -0.06 -0.15 1.95
N ASP A 7 0.85 0.29 2.80
CA ASP A 7 2.00 -0.47 3.26
C ASP A 7 1.80 -0.76 4.76
N TYR A 8 1.38 -1.98 5.07
CA TYR A 8 1.04 -2.37 6.43
C TYR A 8 2.28 -2.78 7.21
N GLY A 9 2.65 -1.99 8.20
CA GLY A 9 3.79 -2.26 9.06
C GLY A 9 3.38 -2.56 10.49
N ALA A 10 4.31 -3.12 11.28
CA ALA A 10 4.06 -3.45 12.69
C ALA A 10 3.80 -2.22 13.55
N LYS A 11 4.49 -1.12 13.26
CA LYS A 11 4.41 0.12 14.03
C LYS A 11 3.67 1.23 13.31
N ARG A 12 3.63 1.20 11.99
CA ARG A 12 3.05 2.27 11.15
C ARG A 12 2.40 1.70 9.93
N VAL A 13 1.39 2.41 9.43
CA VAL A 13 0.74 2.09 8.18
C VAL A 13 1.03 3.24 7.21
N GLY A 14 1.79 2.94 6.15
CA GLY A 14 2.08 3.91 5.10
C GLY A 14 0.91 4.00 4.12
N LEU A 15 0.61 5.20 3.66
CA LEU A 15 -0.52 5.46 2.77
C LEU A 15 -0.09 6.30 1.58
N ALA A 16 -0.69 6.02 0.43
CA ALA A 16 -0.56 6.82 -0.78
C ALA A 16 -1.88 6.81 -1.52
N ILE A 17 -2.13 7.86 -2.31
CA ILE A 17 -3.35 8.01 -3.07
C ILE A 17 -3.00 8.29 -4.53
N SER A 18 -3.77 7.75 -5.46
CA SER A 18 -3.58 8.07 -6.87
C SER A 18 -4.07 9.50 -7.15
N SER A 19 -3.38 10.19 -8.07
CA SER A 19 -3.81 11.53 -8.52
C SER A 19 -5.19 11.44 -9.16
N PRO A 20 -5.92 12.58 -9.26
CA PRO A 20 -7.24 12.57 -9.87
C PRO A 20 -7.26 11.99 -11.29
N VAL A 21 -6.18 12.15 -12.05
CA VAL A 21 -6.06 11.56 -13.39
C VAL A 21 -5.63 10.09 -13.37
N GLY A 22 -5.24 9.55 -12.20
CA GLY A 22 -5.03 8.11 -12.02
C GLY A 22 -3.67 7.56 -12.41
N PHE A 23 -2.66 8.41 -12.70
CA PHE A 23 -1.36 7.93 -13.18
C PHE A 23 -0.22 8.04 -12.17
N ILE A 24 -0.36 8.89 -11.17
CA ILE A 24 0.72 9.22 -10.24
C ILE A 24 0.29 8.93 -8.80
N ALA A 25 1.16 8.23 -8.07
CA ALA A 25 0.96 7.98 -6.65
C ALA A 25 1.51 9.15 -5.82
N GLN A 26 0.68 9.67 -4.92
CA GLN A 26 1.04 10.75 -4.00
C GLN A 26 1.03 10.23 -2.57
N GLY A 27 2.07 10.54 -1.79
CA GLY A 27 2.14 10.13 -0.40
C GLY A 27 1.13 10.85 0.48
N LEU A 28 0.58 10.13 1.45
CA LEU A 28 -0.30 10.67 2.47
C LEU A 28 0.38 10.54 3.84
N PRO A 29 -0.06 11.28 4.85
CA PRO A 29 0.48 11.14 6.20
C PRO A 29 0.38 9.70 6.69
N THR A 30 1.47 9.20 7.26
CA THR A 30 1.57 7.85 7.80
C THR A 30 0.76 7.74 9.08
N ILE A 31 0.04 6.63 9.24
CA ILE A 31 -0.71 6.34 10.46
C ILE A 31 0.21 5.62 11.46
N GLU A 32 0.33 6.13 12.69
CA GLU A 32 1.04 5.44 13.75
C GLU A 32 0.10 4.47 14.46
N ARG A 33 0.57 3.24 14.67
CA ARG A 33 -0.19 2.22 15.39
C ARG A 33 0.11 2.37 16.87
N ILE A 34 -0.70 3.17 17.56
CA ILE A 34 -0.57 3.44 18.98
C ILE A 34 -1.60 2.60 19.73
N ASP A 35 -1.20 2.02 20.85
CA ASP A 35 -2.08 1.23 21.69
C ASP A 35 -3.32 2.04 22.09
N GLY A 36 -4.49 1.45 21.91
CA GLY A 36 -5.76 2.10 22.20
C GLY A 36 -6.34 2.89 21.04
N MET A 37 -5.59 3.08 19.93
CA MET A 37 -6.08 3.71 18.72
C MET A 37 -6.44 2.66 17.69
N ASP A 38 -7.57 2.86 17.02
CA ASP A 38 -8.00 1.99 15.93
C ASP A 38 -7.54 2.60 14.59
N TYR A 39 -6.48 2.04 14.02
CA TYR A 39 -5.96 2.52 12.74
C TYR A 39 -6.97 2.33 11.60
N LEU A 40 -7.91 1.39 11.74
CA LEU A 40 -8.97 1.19 10.75
C LEU A 40 -9.91 2.41 10.68
N GLU A 41 -10.14 3.07 11.81
CA GLU A 41 -10.91 4.31 11.85
C GLU A 41 -10.22 5.42 11.05
N GLU A 42 -8.90 5.52 11.16
CA GLU A 42 -8.12 6.49 10.42
C GLU A 42 -8.13 6.19 8.92
N ILE A 43 -8.02 4.92 8.55
CA ILE A 43 -8.15 4.49 7.15
C ILE A 43 -9.55 4.85 6.62
N ALA A 44 -10.59 4.61 7.43
CA ALA A 44 -11.96 4.97 7.06
C ALA A 44 -12.09 6.47 6.78
N GLY A 45 -11.45 7.30 7.61
CA GLY A 45 -11.43 8.74 7.41
C GLY A 45 -10.80 9.14 6.08
N VAL A 46 -9.69 8.52 5.71
CA VAL A 46 -9.02 8.76 4.44
C VAL A 46 -9.90 8.31 3.26
N ILE A 47 -10.51 7.15 3.37
CA ILE A 47 -11.39 6.62 2.32
C ILE A 47 -12.54 7.58 2.04
N ASN A 48 -13.15 8.13 3.09
CA ASN A 48 -14.25 9.09 2.96
C ASN A 48 -13.76 10.43 2.42
N GLU A 49 -12.69 10.98 3.01
CA GLU A 49 -12.16 12.29 2.63
C GLU A 49 -11.68 12.31 1.18
N LYS A 50 -10.99 11.27 0.76
CA LYS A 50 -10.38 11.19 -0.58
C LYS A 50 -11.28 10.51 -1.61
N GLU A 51 -12.45 10.08 -1.22
CA GLU A 51 -13.40 9.38 -2.09
C GLU A 51 -12.76 8.20 -2.81
N VAL A 52 -12.17 7.30 -2.02
CA VAL A 52 -11.45 6.13 -2.53
C VAL A 52 -12.40 5.11 -3.15
N ASP A 53 -12.06 4.61 -4.33
CA ASP A 53 -12.84 3.62 -5.08
C ASP A 53 -12.26 2.20 -5.00
N GLU A 54 -10.96 2.10 -4.73
CA GLU A 54 -10.25 0.82 -4.77
C GLU A 54 -9.04 0.90 -3.84
N ILE A 55 -8.65 -0.25 -3.27
CA ILE A 55 -7.50 -0.33 -2.37
C ILE A 55 -6.51 -1.35 -2.91
N VAL A 56 -5.21 -1.01 -2.86
CA VAL A 56 -4.12 -1.96 -3.12
C VAL A 56 -3.21 -1.98 -1.89
N ILE A 57 -2.85 -3.18 -1.45
CA ILE A 57 -2.00 -3.36 -0.27
C ILE A 57 -0.81 -4.25 -0.63
N GLY A 58 0.38 -3.84 -0.22
CA GLY A 58 1.59 -4.62 -0.46
C GLY A 58 1.59 -5.93 0.31
N LEU A 59 1.91 -7.03 -0.38
CA LEU A 59 1.97 -8.36 0.23
C LEU A 59 3.43 -8.80 0.32
N PRO A 60 4.00 -8.88 1.56
CA PRO A 60 5.42 -9.20 1.75
C PRO A 60 5.65 -10.71 1.77
N LYS A 61 5.64 -11.34 0.60
CA LYS A 61 5.94 -12.77 0.47
C LYS A 61 7.42 -13.04 0.74
N ASN A 62 7.72 -14.27 1.18
CA ASN A 62 9.10 -14.74 1.26
C ASN A 62 9.69 -14.84 -0.15
N MET A 63 11.01 -14.82 -0.25
CA MET A 63 11.69 -14.81 -1.56
C MET A 63 11.33 -16.02 -2.43
N ASN A 64 11.02 -17.16 -1.82
CA ASN A 64 10.59 -18.36 -2.55
C ASN A 64 9.09 -18.36 -2.91
N GLY A 65 8.38 -17.26 -2.62
CA GLY A 65 6.96 -17.13 -2.92
C GLY A 65 6.02 -17.65 -1.83
N SER A 66 6.55 -18.24 -0.78
CA SER A 66 5.72 -18.76 0.33
C SER A 66 5.15 -17.61 1.17
N ILE A 67 4.05 -17.91 1.86
CA ILE A 67 3.36 -16.96 2.73
C ILE A 67 3.89 -17.11 4.15
N GLY A 68 4.55 -16.07 4.67
CA GLY A 68 5.01 -16.03 6.03
C GLY A 68 4.01 -15.35 6.96
N GLU A 69 4.41 -15.17 8.21
CA GLU A 69 3.55 -14.59 9.26
C GLU A 69 3.07 -13.17 8.89
N LYS A 70 3.97 -12.34 8.37
CA LYS A 70 3.62 -10.97 7.98
C LYS A 70 2.63 -10.94 6.82
N ALA A 71 2.80 -11.82 5.84
CA ALA A 71 1.88 -11.92 4.72
C ALA A 71 0.50 -12.41 5.19
N GLU A 72 0.46 -13.31 6.16
CA GLU A 72 -0.81 -13.76 6.74
C GLU A 72 -1.54 -12.62 7.43
N GLU A 73 -0.84 -11.74 8.14
CA GLU A 73 -1.43 -10.57 8.78
C GLU A 73 -2.03 -9.63 7.72
N VAL A 74 -1.31 -9.43 6.62
CA VAL A 74 -1.81 -8.59 5.51
C VAL A 74 -3.06 -9.21 4.90
N LEU A 75 -3.07 -10.51 4.67
CA LEU A 75 -4.24 -11.18 4.10
C LEU A 75 -5.47 -11.09 5.02
N ALA A 76 -5.26 -11.16 6.33
CA ALA A 76 -6.33 -10.94 7.30
C ALA A 76 -6.86 -9.51 7.23
N LEU A 77 -5.97 -8.54 7.09
CA LEU A 77 -6.36 -7.14 6.92
C LEU A 77 -7.16 -6.93 5.64
N VAL A 78 -6.78 -7.59 4.54
CA VAL A 78 -7.51 -7.53 3.27
C VAL A 78 -8.97 -7.94 3.48
N GLU A 79 -9.20 -9.04 4.18
CA GLU A 79 -10.58 -9.51 4.44
C GLU A 79 -11.36 -8.53 5.30
N THR A 80 -10.72 -7.94 6.30
CA THR A 80 -11.34 -6.91 7.15
C THR A 80 -11.72 -5.69 6.33
N LEU A 81 -10.84 -5.22 5.45
CA LEU A 81 -11.09 -4.05 4.61
C LEU A 81 -12.24 -4.31 3.63
N LYS A 82 -12.28 -5.49 3.03
CA LYS A 82 -13.36 -5.87 2.11
C LYS A 82 -14.71 -5.85 2.81
N SER A 83 -14.79 -6.42 4.01
CA SER A 83 -16.02 -6.46 4.80
C SER A 83 -16.46 -5.09 5.26
N LYS A 84 -15.51 -4.28 5.73
CA LYS A 84 -15.84 -3.00 6.36
C LYS A 84 -16.22 -1.92 5.35
N PHE A 85 -15.55 -1.87 4.21
CA PHE A 85 -15.71 -0.76 3.27
C PHE A 85 -16.42 -1.10 1.98
N ASN A 86 -16.65 -2.37 1.71
CA ASN A 86 -17.31 -2.83 0.49
C ASN A 86 -16.65 -2.26 -0.78
N LEU A 87 -15.31 -2.19 -0.78
CA LEU A 87 -14.50 -1.74 -1.91
C LEU A 87 -13.64 -2.90 -2.41
N PRO A 88 -13.27 -2.91 -3.71
CA PRO A 88 -12.28 -3.86 -4.19
C PRO A 88 -10.96 -3.66 -3.46
N VAL A 89 -10.38 -4.73 -2.94
CA VAL A 89 -9.08 -4.71 -2.28
C VAL A 89 -8.20 -5.73 -2.98
N HIS A 90 -7.06 -5.27 -3.51
CA HIS A 90 -6.09 -6.10 -4.22
C HIS A 90 -4.79 -6.16 -3.44
N THR A 91 -4.09 -7.29 -3.53
CA THR A 91 -2.73 -7.39 -3.00
C THR A 91 -1.73 -7.19 -4.14
N PHE A 92 -0.57 -6.64 -3.81
CA PHE A 92 0.53 -6.49 -4.75
C PHE A 92 1.77 -7.14 -4.16
N ASP A 93 2.35 -8.10 -4.88
CA ASP A 93 3.54 -8.82 -4.42
C ASP A 93 4.75 -7.87 -4.36
N GLU A 94 5.22 -7.57 -3.16
CA GLU A 94 6.35 -6.65 -2.94
C GLU A 94 7.65 -7.14 -3.59
N ARG A 95 7.76 -8.44 -3.90
CA ARG A 95 8.93 -8.97 -4.61
C ARG A 95 9.05 -8.41 -6.04
N LEU A 96 7.94 -7.91 -6.60
CA LEU A 96 7.90 -7.38 -7.96
C LEU A 96 8.32 -5.90 -8.04
N THR A 97 8.70 -5.30 -6.92
CA THR A 97 9.08 -3.89 -6.85
C THR A 97 10.40 -3.72 -6.13
N THR A 98 10.96 -2.50 -6.18
CA THR A 98 12.15 -2.13 -5.41
C THR A 98 11.82 -1.77 -3.96
N VAL A 99 10.55 -1.86 -3.55
CA VAL A 99 10.09 -1.49 -2.21
C VAL A 99 10.87 -2.20 -1.12
N ARG A 100 11.01 -3.53 -1.24
CA ARG A 100 11.72 -4.34 -0.24
C ARG A 100 13.19 -3.92 -0.11
N ALA A 101 13.86 -3.73 -1.23
CA ALA A 101 15.26 -3.30 -1.24
C ALA A 101 15.40 -1.89 -0.65
N HIS A 102 14.49 -0.99 -0.99
CA HIS A 102 14.47 0.38 -0.48
C HIS A 102 14.29 0.40 1.04
N LYS A 103 13.36 -0.39 1.56
CA LYS A 103 13.13 -0.52 3.01
C LYS A 103 14.37 -1.05 3.72
N ALA A 104 15.01 -2.07 3.17
CA ALA A 104 16.21 -2.66 3.76
C ALA A 104 17.36 -1.65 3.81
N MET A 105 17.59 -0.91 2.74
CA MET A 105 18.66 0.09 2.65
C MET A 105 18.44 1.26 3.60
N THR A 106 17.22 1.79 3.65
CA THR A 106 16.91 2.96 4.48
C THR A 106 16.75 2.60 5.96
N GLY A 107 16.21 1.43 6.27
CA GLY A 107 16.05 0.95 7.63
C GLY A 107 17.37 0.83 8.40
N ALA A 108 18.44 0.43 7.71
CA ALA A 108 19.76 0.26 8.33
C ALA A 108 20.41 1.59 8.74
N LYS A 109 20.02 2.70 8.14
CA LYS A 109 20.63 4.01 8.37
C LYS A 109 19.78 4.95 9.23
N MET A 110 18.58 4.55 9.60
CA MET A 110 17.61 5.44 10.23
C MET A 110 17.45 5.20 11.71
N SER A 111 17.83 6.20 12.48
CA SER A 111 17.64 6.21 13.93
C SER A 111 16.54 7.17 14.39
N LYS A 112 16.01 8.01 13.50
CA LYS A 112 15.03 9.04 13.85
C LYS A 112 13.62 8.68 13.41
N LYS A 113 12.65 8.86 14.30
CA LYS A 113 11.24 8.54 14.09
C LYS A 113 10.63 9.21 12.84
N GLY A 114 10.99 10.47 12.58
CA GLY A 114 10.49 11.20 11.42
C GLY A 114 10.92 10.61 10.10
N LYS A 115 12.16 10.08 10.04
CA LYS A 115 12.68 9.44 8.84
C LYS A 115 11.97 8.09 8.58
N LYS A 116 11.62 7.35 9.63
CA LYS A 116 10.88 6.08 9.51
C LYS A 116 9.49 6.29 8.93
N LYS A 117 8.79 7.36 9.36
CA LYS A 117 7.49 7.73 8.79
C LYS A 117 7.58 8.04 7.31
N ARG A 118 8.63 8.75 6.88
CA ARG A 118 8.86 9.10 5.49
C ARG A 118 9.14 7.85 4.64
N VAL A 119 9.88 6.89 5.19
CA VAL A 119 10.17 5.63 4.50
C VAL A 119 8.89 4.84 4.25
N ASP A 120 8.00 4.76 5.24
CA ASP A 120 6.74 4.04 5.10
C ASP A 120 5.83 4.71 4.07
N MET A 121 5.81 6.05 4.03
CA MET A 121 5.06 6.79 3.01
C MET A 121 5.63 6.51 1.61
N ILE A 122 6.95 6.52 1.46
CA ILE A 122 7.63 6.25 0.19
C ILE A 122 7.36 4.81 -0.26
N ALA A 123 7.37 3.86 0.68
CA ALA A 123 7.07 2.46 0.39
C ALA A 123 5.64 2.31 -0.15
N ALA A 124 4.67 2.98 0.46
CA ALA A 124 3.29 2.97 -0.02
C ALA A 124 3.17 3.60 -1.41
N GLN A 125 3.92 4.69 -1.68
CA GLN A 125 3.96 5.30 -3.01
C GLN A 125 4.50 4.34 -4.07
N PHE A 126 5.57 3.59 -3.75
CA PHE A 126 6.15 2.61 -4.69
C PHE A 126 5.18 1.47 -4.99
N ILE A 127 4.49 0.96 -3.98
CA ILE A 127 3.49 -0.09 -4.15
C ILE A 127 2.39 0.40 -5.09
N LEU A 128 1.84 1.57 -4.80
CA LEU A 128 0.76 2.13 -5.59
C LEU A 128 1.21 2.47 -7.00
N GLN A 129 2.38 3.10 -7.16
CA GLN A 129 2.90 3.45 -8.48
C GLN A 129 3.12 2.22 -9.34
N ALA A 130 3.70 1.16 -8.77
CA ALA A 130 3.90 -0.09 -9.50
C ALA A 130 2.58 -0.71 -9.93
N TYR A 131 1.57 -0.64 -9.08
CA TYR A 131 0.23 -1.13 -9.39
C TYR A 131 -0.41 -0.30 -10.52
N LEU A 132 -0.30 1.02 -10.47
CA LEU A 132 -0.82 1.91 -11.51
C LEU A 132 -0.13 1.65 -12.86
N ASP A 133 1.19 1.47 -12.84
CA ASP A 133 1.97 1.18 -14.03
C ASP A 133 1.55 -0.16 -14.66
N GLN A 134 1.32 -1.16 -13.82
CA GLN A 134 0.86 -2.47 -14.27
C GLN A 134 -0.52 -2.38 -14.92
N LYS A 135 -1.43 -1.61 -14.34
CA LYS A 135 -2.77 -1.39 -14.91
C LYS A 135 -2.69 -0.71 -16.27
N SER A 136 -1.83 0.30 -16.40
CA SER A 136 -1.62 1.01 -17.68
C SER A 136 -1.11 0.07 -18.77
N ARG A 137 -0.13 -0.77 -18.43
CA ARG A 137 0.42 -1.74 -19.38
C ARG A 137 -0.61 -2.76 -19.81
N SER A 138 -1.45 -3.24 -18.90
CA SER A 138 -2.54 -4.16 -19.24
C SER A 138 -3.56 -3.53 -20.17
N ALA A 139 -3.91 -2.26 -19.94
CA ALA A 139 -4.81 -1.51 -20.80
C ALA A 139 -4.23 -1.32 -22.21
N GLU A 140 -2.92 -1.02 -22.32
CA GLU A 140 -2.22 -0.90 -23.60
C GLU A 140 -2.19 -2.21 -24.34
N GLN A 141 -1.99 -3.32 -23.63
CA GLN A 141 -2.00 -4.67 -24.22
C GLN A 141 -3.37 -5.02 -24.79
N ASP A 142 -4.44 -4.68 -24.10
CA ASP A 142 -5.81 -4.91 -24.55
C ASP A 142 -6.11 -4.13 -25.83
N TRP A 143 -5.51 -2.94 -25.98
CA TRP A 143 -5.61 -2.14 -27.19
C TRP A 143 -4.89 -2.79 -28.39
N ASP A 144 -3.72 -3.37 -28.14
CA ASP A 144 -2.89 -4.00 -29.18
C ASP A 144 -3.47 -5.32 -29.66
N ASP A 145 -4.29 -5.98 -28.87
CA ASP A 145 -4.93 -7.27 -29.21
C ASP A 145 -6.19 -7.10 -30.09
N GLU A 146 -6.60 -5.88 -30.36
CA GLU A 146 -7.69 -5.58 -31.30
C GLU A 146 -7.15 -5.27 -32.69
#